data_23de0dea3e78aa792bf8708a17cc051f
#
_entry.id   23de0dea3e78aa792bf8708a17cc051f
#
_cell.length_a   1.000
_cell.length_b   1.000
_cell.length_c   1.000
_cell.angle_alpha   90.00
_cell.angle_beta   90.00
_cell.angle_gamma   90.00
#
_symmetry.space_group_name_H-M   'P 1'
#
loop_
_entity.id
_entity.type
_entity.pdbx_description
1 polymer ?
#
loop_
_entity_poly.entity_id
_entity_poly.type
_entity_poly.pdbx_seq_one_letter_code
_entity_poly.pdbx_strand_id
1 'polypeptide(L)'
;PNGNEIRMGIELDSGNRRAAYWLWSEHPGESFLTGRNINWRISVPAREIDHVYRPVRAGQMRGRPWLASIIVKIHEYDLYDDAELVRKKGAAMFGGFIEEDAVQIDPANYFGKKKDPDSDNRNVLALEPGTFPILPQGKKVHFSEPADVGTSYEMWTRQQLRQIATGIGITYEQLTGDLTGVNYSSIRAGLLEFRRRVQQLQMEILIFQFCQPAAEAFLDAAVLSGMLRIRDYYRNRRQYLKIQWRPDGWPWVDPVKDQLAEQMAVRNGFKSRAQVVAERGGDVETVDREIAEDNARADRFGLVYDSDPRNMTKSGVMQKVEETLVTGSAQTE
;
A
#
# COMPACT_ATOMS: atom_id res chain seq x y z
N PRO A 1 -18.96 29.77 -20.06
CA PRO A 1 -19.65 28.57 -19.59
C PRO A 1 -20.96 28.47 -20.32
N ASN A 2 -21.21 27.35 -20.99
CA ASN A 2 -22.37 27.10 -21.83
C ASN A 2 -23.67 26.87 -21.03
N GLY A 3 -23.85 27.52 -19.87
CA GLY A 3 -24.97 27.28 -18.97
C GLY A 3 -24.86 25.98 -18.15
N ASN A 4 -23.77 25.24 -18.29
CA ASN A 4 -23.50 24.02 -17.57
C ASN A 4 -23.16 24.28 -16.09
N GLU A 5 -23.52 23.37 -15.21
CA GLU A 5 -23.18 23.44 -13.79
C GLU A 5 -21.73 23.02 -13.55
N ILE A 6 -20.98 23.78 -12.74
CA ILE A 6 -19.61 23.44 -12.35
C ILE A 6 -19.59 23.06 -10.87
N ARG A 7 -19.22 21.81 -10.57
CA ARG A 7 -19.05 21.29 -9.21
C ARG A 7 -17.61 20.86 -8.98
N MET A 8 -16.94 21.41 -7.97
CA MET A 8 -15.55 21.05 -7.61
C MET A 8 -14.58 21.09 -8.81
N GLY A 9 -14.78 22.05 -9.74
CA GLY A 9 -13.96 22.19 -10.94
C GLY A 9 -14.29 21.19 -12.05
N ILE A 10 -15.40 20.47 -11.95
CA ILE A 10 -15.91 19.58 -13.00
C ILE A 10 -17.19 20.18 -13.56
N GLU A 11 -17.20 20.43 -14.86
CA GLU A 11 -18.35 20.91 -15.60
C GLU A 11 -19.22 19.72 -16.02
N LEU A 12 -20.54 19.84 -15.77
CA LEU A 12 -21.53 18.81 -16.06
C LEU A 12 -22.46 19.28 -17.16
N ASP A 13 -22.74 18.42 -18.10
CA ASP A 13 -23.79 18.66 -19.12
C ASP A 13 -25.21 18.50 -18.55
N SER A 14 -26.22 18.80 -19.32
CA SER A 14 -27.63 18.65 -18.95
C SER A 14 -28.02 17.21 -18.55
N GLY A 15 -27.23 16.21 -18.95
CA GLY A 15 -27.40 14.81 -18.59
C GLY A 15 -26.56 14.37 -17.38
N ASN A 16 -25.99 15.30 -16.59
CA ASN A 16 -25.07 15.05 -15.48
C ASN A 16 -23.80 14.26 -15.88
N ARG A 17 -23.38 14.32 -17.15
CA ARG A 17 -22.12 13.75 -17.61
C ARG A 17 -21.03 14.81 -17.53
N ARG A 18 -19.80 14.38 -17.28
CA ARG A 18 -18.63 15.27 -17.23
C ARG A 18 -18.33 15.79 -18.63
N ALA A 19 -18.46 17.10 -18.83
CA ALA A 19 -18.19 17.78 -20.09
C ALA A 19 -16.74 18.30 -20.15
N ALA A 20 -16.28 18.92 -19.07
CA ALA A 20 -14.93 19.49 -18.97
C ALA A 20 -14.42 19.54 -17.54
N TYR A 21 -13.11 19.76 -17.43
CA TYR A 21 -12.43 20.02 -16.14
C TYR A 21 -11.81 21.41 -16.17
N TRP A 22 -12.06 22.16 -15.11
CA TRP A 22 -11.48 23.49 -14.90
C TRP A 22 -10.23 23.37 -14.04
N LEU A 23 -9.07 23.47 -14.67
CA LEU A 23 -7.77 23.33 -14.05
C LEU A 23 -7.11 24.70 -13.89
N TRP A 24 -6.24 24.83 -12.92
CA TRP A 24 -5.35 25.97 -12.83
C TRP A 24 -4.29 25.85 -13.93
N SER A 25 -3.93 26.97 -14.56
CA SER A 25 -2.87 27.00 -15.59
C SER A 25 -1.50 26.64 -15.01
N GLU A 26 -1.24 27.04 -13.77
CA GLU A 26 -0.03 26.78 -13.01
C GLU A 26 -0.42 26.48 -11.55
N HIS A 27 0.48 25.86 -10.79
CA HIS A 27 0.19 25.54 -9.38
C HIS A 27 0.06 26.83 -8.56
N PRO A 28 -1.02 27.00 -7.75
CA PRO A 28 -1.22 28.24 -6.97
C PRO A 28 -0.07 28.62 -6.03
N GLY A 29 0.72 27.64 -5.57
CA GLY A 29 1.90 27.87 -4.74
C GLY A 29 3.12 28.44 -5.50
N GLU A 30 3.15 28.34 -6.82
CA GLU A 30 4.25 28.86 -7.65
C GLU A 30 4.10 30.35 -7.94
N SER A 31 2.90 30.90 -7.77
CA SER A 31 2.62 32.33 -7.96
C SER A 31 3.49 33.23 -7.09
N PHE A 32 3.87 32.76 -5.91
CA PHE A 32 4.73 33.50 -4.98
C PHE A 32 6.17 33.68 -5.51
N LEU A 33 6.65 32.72 -6.33
CA LEU A 33 8.00 32.75 -6.90
C LEU A 33 8.10 33.59 -8.18
N THR A 34 7.02 33.69 -8.94
CA THR A 34 7.03 34.29 -10.29
C THR A 34 6.43 35.70 -10.35
N GLY A 35 5.78 36.18 -9.27
CA GLY A 35 5.10 37.47 -9.25
C GLY A 35 3.96 37.62 -10.26
N ARG A 36 3.61 36.56 -10.96
CA ARG A 36 2.51 36.51 -11.94
C ARG A 36 1.16 36.29 -11.25
N ASN A 37 0.16 36.96 -11.73
CA ASN A 37 -1.20 36.79 -11.25
C ASN A 37 -1.81 35.52 -11.91
N ILE A 38 -1.67 34.36 -11.27
CA ILE A 38 -2.08 33.04 -11.78
C ILE A 38 -3.54 32.76 -11.42
N ASN A 39 -4.43 33.68 -11.78
CA ASN A 39 -5.88 33.52 -11.47
C ASN A 39 -6.71 32.98 -12.63
N TRP A 40 -6.08 32.52 -13.69
CA TRP A 40 -6.82 32.00 -14.84
C TRP A 40 -6.90 30.49 -14.83
N ARG A 41 -8.10 30.01 -15.13
CA ARG A 41 -8.41 28.61 -15.19
C ARG A 41 -8.58 28.20 -16.66
N ILE A 42 -8.11 27.03 -16.97
CA ILE A 42 -8.21 26.43 -18.30
C ILE A 42 -9.30 25.37 -18.25
N SER A 43 -10.21 25.41 -19.21
CA SER A 43 -11.21 24.35 -19.40
C SER A 43 -10.61 23.29 -20.33
N VAL A 44 -10.47 22.06 -19.83
CA VAL A 44 -9.99 20.91 -20.60
C VAL A 44 -11.16 19.95 -20.82
N PRO A 45 -11.45 19.53 -22.06
CA PRO A 45 -12.52 18.58 -22.33
C PRO A 45 -12.37 17.28 -21.52
N ALA A 46 -13.46 16.74 -21.00
CA ALA A 46 -13.43 15.55 -20.15
C ALA A 46 -12.84 14.32 -20.86
N ARG A 47 -12.93 14.24 -22.19
CA ARG A 47 -12.34 13.17 -23.00
C ARG A 47 -10.81 13.15 -23.04
N GLU A 48 -10.17 14.26 -22.63
CA GLU A 48 -8.71 14.42 -22.60
C GLU A 48 -8.13 14.22 -21.20
N ILE A 49 -8.98 13.83 -20.22
CA ILE A 49 -8.60 13.65 -18.84
C ILE A 49 -9.05 12.30 -18.31
N ASP A 50 -8.11 11.49 -17.90
CA ASP A 50 -8.37 10.27 -17.14
C ASP A 50 -8.48 10.61 -15.66
N HIS A 51 -9.72 10.73 -15.17
CA HIS A 51 -9.99 11.05 -13.77
C HIS A 51 -10.01 9.78 -12.93
N VAL A 52 -8.86 9.42 -12.40
CA VAL A 52 -8.65 8.21 -11.59
C VAL A 52 -9.02 8.48 -10.14
N TYR A 53 -10.04 7.80 -9.62
CA TYR A 53 -10.43 7.87 -8.22
C TYR A 53 -11.26 6.66 -7.81
N ARG A 54 -11.33 6.40 -6.51
CA ARG A 54 -12.19 5.35 -5.95
C ARG A 54 -13.59 5.90 -5.67
N PRO A 55 -14.61 5.50 -6.45
CA PRO A 55 -15.99 5.84 -6.14
C PRO A 55 -16.47 5.02 -4.93
N VAL A 56 -17.10 5.69 -3.96
CA VAL A 56 -17.68 5.07 -2.76
C VAL A 56 -19.20 5.12 -2.79
N ARG A 57 -19.76 6.06 -3.56
CA ARG A 57 -21.22 6.24 -3.73
C ARG A 57 -21.55 6.72 -5.14
N ALA A 58 -22.79 6.47 -5.56
CA ALA A 58 -23.32 7.03 -6.79
C ALA A 58 -23.31 8.57 -6.75
N GLY A 59 -23.04 9.20 -7.89
CA GLY A 59 -22.97 10.66 -8.02
C GLY A 59 -21.75 11.33 -7.37
N GLN A 60 -20.76 10.57 -6.91
CA GLN A 60 -19.53 11.12 -6.38
C GLN A 60 -18.69 11.75 -7.50
N MET A 61 -18.30 13.02 -7.31
CA MET A 61 -17.56 13.80 -8.31
C MET A 61 -16.04 13.70 -8.16
N ARG A 62 -15.54 13.66 -6.94
CA ARG A 62 -14.12 13.58 -6.62
C ARG A 62 -13.85 12.41 -5.70
N GLY A 63 -12.65 11.84 -5.78
CA GLY A 63 -12.18 10.83 -4.85
C GLY A 63 -12.10 11.36 -3.43
N ARG A 64 -12.28 10.48 -2.45
CA ARG A 64 -11.98 10.74 -1.05
C ARG A 64 -10.57 10.24 -0.76
N PRO A 65 -9.73 11.02 -0.05
CA PRO A 65 -8.41 10.53 0.36
C PRO A 65 -8.52 9.21 1.14
N TRP A 66 -7.60 8.31 0.91
CA TRP A 66 -7.63 6.98 1.56
C TRP A 66 -7.53 7.07 3.08
N LEU A 67 -6.80 8.05 3.57
CA LEU A 67 -6.63 8.32 5.00
C LEU A 67 -7.79 9.08 5.64
N ALA A 68 -8.79 9.54 4.87
CA ALA A 68 -9.87 10.38 5.39
C ALA A 68 -10.68 9.76 6.53
N SER A 69 -10.70 8.42 6.65
CA SER A 69 -11.40 7.72 7.73
C SER A 69 -10.60 7.64 9.03
N ILE A 70 -9.30 7.88 8.97
CA ILE A 70 -8.37 7.64 10.08
C ILE A 70 -7.46 8.82 10.39
N ILE A 71 -7.46 9.88 9.59
CA ILE A 71 -6.55 11.01 9.76
C ILE A 71 -6.66 11.67 11.14
N VAL A 72 -7.88 11.83 11.65
CA VAL A 72 -8.12 12.37 13.00
C VAL A 72 -7.55 11.41 14.04
N LYS A 73 -7.75 10.10 13.84
CA LYS A 73 -7.25 9.10 14.76
C LYS A 73 -5.72 9.00 14.80
N ILE A 74 -5.07 9.16 13.65
CA ILE A 74 -3.60 9.23 13.57
C ILE A 74 -3.10 10.44 14.34
N HIS A 75 -3.74 11.60 14.15
CA HIS A 75 -3.38 12.84 14.86
C HIS A 75 -3.55 12.70 16.38
N GLU A 76 -4.69 12.16 16.84
CA GLU A 76 -4.93 11.93 18.28
C GLU A 76 -3.94 10.91 18.87
N TYR A 77 -3.54 9.90 18.10
CA TYR A 77 -2.55 8.94 18.51
C TYR A 77 -1.17 9.58 18.69
N ASP A 78 -0.77 10.43 17.74
CA ASP A 78 0.48 11.19 17.77
C ASP A 78 0.55 12.10 19.00
N LEU A 79 -0.50 12.89 19.24
CA LEU A 79 -0.61 13.76 20.42
C LEU A 79 -0.55 12.98 21.74
N TYR A 80 -1.16 11.78 21.78
CA TYR A 80 -1.12 10.94 22.97
C TYR A 80 0.29 10.38 23.21
N ASP A 81 0.98 9.95 22.15
CA ASP A 81 2.33 9.40 22.24
C ASP A 81 3.32 10.48 22.73
N ASP A 82 3.21 11.69 22.19
CA ASP A 82 3.97 12.87 22.66
C ASP A 82 3.70 13.18 24.14
N ALA A 83 2.43 13.17 24.56
CA ALA A 83 2.06 13.42 25.95
C ALA A 83 2.62 12.34 26.89
N GLU A 84 2.58 11.08 26.48
CA GLU A 84 3.15 9.95 27.24
C GLU A 84 4.67 10.03 27.33
N LEU A 85 5.35 10.44 26.26
CA LEU A 85 6.78 10.69 26.28
C LEU A 85 7.16 11.82 27.23
N VAL A 86 6.41 12.94 27.22
CA VAL A 86 6.60 14.05 28.15
C VAL A 86 6.36 13.60 29.59
N ARG A 87 5.30 12.81 29.84
CA ARG A 87 5.02 12.24 31.15
C ARG A 87 6.16 11.38 31.65
N LYS A 88 6.68 10.46 30.84
CA LYS A 88 7.80 9.59 31.19
C LYS A 88 9.09 10.39 31.44
N LYS A 89 9.38 11.40 30.64
CA LYS A 89 10.51 12.31 30.86
C LYS A 89 10.34 13.06 32.18
N GLY A 90 9.14 13.61 32.43
CA GLY A 90 8.83 14.28 33.69
C GLY A 90 9.01 13.33 34.89
N ALA A 91 8.46 12.12 34.80
CA ALA A 91 8.61 11.12 35.85
C ALA A 91 10.08 10.77 36.15
N ALA A 92 10.92 10.68 35.12
CA ALA A 92 12.35 10.41 35.26
C ALA A 92 13.14 11.60 35.86
N MET A 93 12.62 12.83 35.72
CA MET A 93 13.27 14.05 36.22
C MET A 93 12.82 14.43 37.65
N PHE A 94 11.57 14.06 38.04
CA PHE A 94 11.03 14.41 39.34
C PHE A 94 11.42 13.38 40.40
N GLY A 95 12.25 13.81 41.39
CA GLY A 95 12.60 13.00 42.57
C GLY A 95 11.54 13.03 43.66
N GLY A 96 10.84 14.12 43.85
CA GLY A 96 9.83 14.26 44.90
C GLY A 96 9.49 15.72 45.24
N PHE A 97 8.48 15.90 46.10
CA PHE A 97 8.10 17.18 46.68
C PHE A 97 8.48 17.25 48.14
N ILE A 98 8.92 18.42 48.57
CA ILE A 98 9.26 18.65 49.96
C ILE A 98 8.04 19.39 50.59
N GLU A 99 7.36 18.70 51.52
CA GLU A 99 6.28 19.29 52.28
C GLU A 99 6.84 19.82 53.62
N GLU A 100 6.42 20.99 54.02
CA GLU A 100 6.76 21.60 55.28
C GLU A 100 5.47 21.90 56.07
N ASP A 101 5.43 21.42 57.33
CA ASP A 101 4.40 21.78 58.27
C ASP A 101 4.47 23.28 58.56
N ALA A 102 3.33 23.97 58.43
CA ALA A 102 3.21 25.44 58.48
C ALA A 102 3.63 26.03 59.82
N VAL A 103 4.91 26.24 60.01
CA VAL A 103 5.45 27.12 61.05
C VAL A 103 6.18 28.27 60.33
N GLN A 104 5.76 29.50 60.61
CA GLN A 104 6.22 30.80 60.07
C GLN A 104 7.57 30.74 59.38
N ILE A 105 7.59 30.76 58.07
CA ILE A 105 8.80 30.63 57.28
C ILE A 105 9.05 31.94 56.57
N ASP A 106 10.26 32.47 56.78
CA ASP A 106 10.79 33.52 55.93
C ASP A 106 11.17 32.88 54.56
N PRO A 107 10.45 33.18 53.47
CA PRO A 107 10.70 32.62 52.15
C PRO A 107 12.13 32.90 51.63
N ALA A 108 12.81 33.89 52.18
CA ALA A 108 14.15 34.30 51.75
C ALA A 108 15.26 33.31 52.14
N ASN A 109 15.01 32.44 53.11
CA ASN A 109 16.04 31.49 53.66
C ASN A 109 15.88 30.05 53.21
N TYR A 110 14.91 29.79 52.33
CA TYR A 110 14.43 28.41 52.08
C TYR A 110 15.28 27.60 51.11
N PHE A 111 15.81 28.23 50.10
CA PHE A 111 16.70 27.62 49.12
C PHE A 111 17.99 28.41 49.06
N GLY A 112 19.13 27.75 49.23
CA GLY A 112 20.45 28.34 49.18
C GLY A 112 20.55 29.35 48.03
N LYS A 113 20.85 30.60 48.40
CA LYS A 113 20.85 31.75 47.53
C LYS A 113 21.74 31.56 46.29
N LYS A 114 21.15 31.32 45.16
CA LYS A 114 21.62 31.92 43.88
C LYS A 114 20.57 32.95 43.50
N LYS A 115 20.72 34.19 43.94
CA LYS A 115 20.04 35.34 43.38
C LYS A 115 20.63 35.52 41.98
N ASP A 116 19.85 35.19 40.97
CA ASP A 116 20.04 35.73 39.64
C ASP A 116 19.50 37.15 39.68
N PRO A 117 20.29 38.21 39.41
CA PRO A 117 19.86 39.62 39.60
C PRO A 117 18.74 40.03 38.66
N ASP A 118 18.38 39.22 37.65
CA ASP A 118 17.41 39.56 36.60
C ASP A 118 16.13 38.70 36.64
N SER A 119 15.95 37.83 37.61
CA SER A 119 14.75 36.99 37.70
C SER A 119 13.79 37.54 38.77
N ASP A 120 12.59 37.80 38.31
CA ASP A 120 11.36 38.10 39.03
C ASP A 120 11.11 37.10 40.17
N ASN A 121 11.75 37.27 41.31
CA ASN A 121 11.57 36.63 42.62
C ASN A 121 11.06 35.18 42.68
N ARG A 122 11.33 34.38 41.65
CA ARG A 122 11.00 32.94 41.60
C ARG A 122 12.21 32.16 42.11
N ASN A 123 12.02 31.41 43.19
CA ASN A 123 13.02 30.42 43.63
C ASN A 123 13.06 29.28 42.59
N VAL A 124 13.98 29.31 41.66
CA VAL A 124 14.20 28.26 40.67
C VAL A 124 15.14 27.25 41.28
N LEU A 125 14.63 26.06 41.61
CA LEU A 125 15.43 24.91 41.96
C LEU A 125 15.87 24.22 40.65
N ALA A 126 17.17 24.24 40.38
CA ALA A 126 17.72 23.41 39.27
C ALA A 126 17.71 21.96 39.73
N LEU A 127 16.83 21.13 39.14
CA LEU A 127 16.75 19.72 39.37
C LEU A 127 17.77 19.03 38.46
N GLU A 128 18.90 18.62 39.02
CA GLU A 128 19.88 17.74 38.39
C GLU A 128 19.58 16.28 38.78
N PRO A 129 19.61 15.34 37.87
CA PRO A 129 19.38 13.93 38.17
C PRO A 129 20.42 13.44 39.26
N GLY A 130 19.92 12.83 40.31
CA GLY A 130 20.77 12.28 41.39
C GLY A 130 21.10 13.24 42.52
N THR A 131 20.63 14.47 42.56
CA THR A 131 20.80 15.40 43.69
C THR A 131 19.71 15.19 44.74
N PHE A 132 20.16 14.89 45.98
CA PHE A 132 19.26 14.85 47.14
C PHE A 132 19.59 16.05 48.05
N PRO A 133 18.73 17.05 48.09
CA PRO A 133 18.92 18.16 49.01
C PRO A 133 18.72 17.71 50.45
N ILE A 134 19.60 18.15 51.37
CA ILE A 134 19.48 17.90 52.81
C ILE A 134 18.30 18.71 53.34
N LEU A 135 17.33 18.03 53.93
CA LEU A 135 16.13 18.66 54.47
C LEU A 135 16.32 19.15 55.85
N PRO A 136 15.88 20.37 56.20
CA PRO A 136 15.78 20.85 57.58
C PRO A 136 14.82 20.00 58.40
N GLN A 137 14.98 20.07 59.75
CA GLN A 137 14.13 19.36 60.68
C GLN A 137 12.65 19.78 60.51
N GLY A 138 11.73 18.76 60.39
CA GLY A 138 10.29 18.99 60.20
C GLY A 138 9.78 18.86 58.77
N LYS A 139 10.67 18.61 57.79
CA LYS A 139 10.26 18.44 56.40
C LYS A 139 10.12 16.97 56.03
N LYS A 140 9.11 16.68 55.22
CA LYS A 140 8.89 15.34 54.64
C LYS A 140 9.06 15.41 53.14
N VAL A 141 9.67 14.39 52.55
CA VAL A 141 9.72 14.21 51.11
C VAL A 141 8.58 13.30 50.67
N HIS A 142 7.73 13.78 49.80
CA HIS A 142 6.80 12.95 49.06
C HIS A 142 7.40 12.68 47.70
N PHE A 143 7.84 11.45 47.49
CA PHE A 143 8.23 11.05 46.15
C PHE A 143 6.98 11.03 45.26
N SER A 144 7.03 11.76 44.16
CA SER A 144 5.98 11.64 43.14
C SER A 144 6.14 10.28 42.49
N GLU A 145 5.20 9.39 42.76
CA GLU A 145 5.04 8.17 41.97
C GLU A 145 4.05 8.50 40.85
N PRO A 146 4.54 8.96 39.67
CA PRO A 146 3.64 9.16 38.54
C PRO A 146 3.02 7.82 38.21
N ALA A 147 1.71 7.74 38.15
CA ALA A 147 0.99 6.52 37.80
C ALA A 147 1.58 5.97 36.49
N ASP A 148 2.32 4.87 36.60
CA ASP A 148 2.83 4.19 35.41
C ASP A 148 1.64 3.56 34.68
N VAL A 149 1.52 3.85 33.39
CA VAL A 149 0.51 3.19 32.55
C VAL A 149 0.84 1.70 32.38
N GLY A 150 2.09 1.31 32.70
CA GLY A 150 2.55 -0.08 32.72
C GLY A 150 2.24 -0.82 31.41
N THR A 151 1.85 -2.08 31.54
CA THR A 151 1.47 -2.94 30.39
C THR A 151 0.24 -2.46 29.60
N SER A 152 -0.53 -1.53 30.15
CA SER A 152 -1.71 -0.98 29.47
C SER A 152 -1.36 -0.09 28.27
N TYR A 153 -0.19 0.56 28.26
CA TYR A 153 0.27 1.38 27.14
C TYR A 153 0.47 0.52 25.87
N GLU A 154 1.17 -0.60 25.99
CA GLU A 154 1.41 -1.49 24.84
C GLU A 154 0.09 -2.03 24.27
N MET A 155 -0.81 -2.52 25.11
CA MET A 155 -2.10 -3.04 24.66
C MET A 155 -2.95 -1.94 24.00
N TRP A 156 -2.95 -0.74 24.57
CA TRP A 156 -3.69 0.38 23.99
C TRP A 156 -3.11 0.81 22.64
N THR A 157 -1.79 1.02 22.56
CA THR A 157 -1.06 1.37 21.34
C THR A 157 -1.31 0.34 20.24
N ARG A 158 -1.20 -0.95 20.56
CA ARG A 158 -1.49 -2.05 19.62
C ARG A 158 -2.92 -1.99 19.11
N GLN A 159 -3.89 -1.68 19.97
CA GLN A 159 -5.28 -1.54 19.57
C GLN A 159 -5.52 -0.31 18.66
N GLN A 160 -4.84 0.82 18.93
CA GLN A 160 -4.93 1.99 18.07
C GLN A 160 -4.35 1.70 16.67
N LEU A 161 -3.17 1.09 16.61
CA LEU A 161 -2.52 0.72 15.36
C LEU A 161 -3.34 -0.30 14.56
N ARG A 162 -4.03 -1.26 15.19
CA ARG A 162 -4.97 -2.17 14.53
C ARG A 162 -6.14 -1.42 13.88
N GLN A 163 -6.68 -0.42 14.56
CA GLN A 163 -7.77 0.39 14.01
C GLN A 163 -7.29 1.26 12.84
N ILE A 164 -6.08 1.81 12.93
CA ILE A 164 -5.45 2.56 11.84
C ILE A 164 -5.22 1.64 10.64
N ALA A 165 -4.62 0.46 10.84
CA ALA A 165 -4.39 -0.53 9.79
C ALA A 165 -5.70 -0.94 9.09
N THR A 166 -6.76 -1.21 9.87
CA THR A 166 -8.09 -1.54 9.33
C THR A 166 -8.65 -0.38 8.50
N GLY A 167 -8.48 0.86 8.94
CA GLY A 167 -8.97 2.04 8.22
C GLY A 167 -8.28 2.27 6.87
N ILE A 168 -6.99 1.93 6.76
CA ILE A 168 -6.23 1.91 5.50
C ILE A 168 -6.60 0.66 4.68
N GLY A 169 -6.88 -0.46 5.38
CA GLY A 169 -7.19 -1.76 4.79
C GLY A 169 -5.97 -2.62 4.53
N ILE A 170 -5.02 -2.54 5.44
CA ILE A 170 -3.86 -3.41 5.56
C ILE A 170 -3.94 -4.19 6.88
N THR A 171 -3.09 -5.19 7.06
CA THR A 171 -3.01 -5.89 8.35
C THR A 171 -2.16 -5.11 9.35
N TYR A 172 -2.32 -5.40 10.64
CA TYR A 172 -1.51 -4.81 11.71
C TYR A 172 -0.01 -5.08 11.47
N GLU A 173 0.32 -6.30 11.08
CA GLU A 173 1.68 -6.75 10.80
C GLU A 173 2.31 -6.01 9.61
N GLN A 174 1.50 -5.68 8.59
CA GLN A 174 1.96 -4.86 7.46
C GLN A 174 2.20 -3.40 7.85
N LEU A 175 1.43 -2.87 8.81
CA LEU A 175 1.61 -1.50 9.29
C LEU A 175 2.85 -1.38 10.18
N THR A 176 3.07 -2.33 11.09
CA THR A 176 4.06 -2.22 12.17
C THR A 176 5.32 -3.04 11.93
N GLY A 177 5.27 -4.07 11.08
CA GLY A 177 6.32 -5.07 10.95
C GLY A 177 6.40 -6.03 12.15
N ASP A 178 5.49 -5.91 13.12
CA ASP A 178 5.49 -6.75 14.32
C ASP A 178 4.87 -8.12 14.01
N LEU A 179 5.70 -9.15 14.02
CA LEU A 179 5.30 -10.55 13.80
C LEU A 179 5.17 -11.35 15.11
N THR A 180 5.25 -10.68 16.27
CA THR A 180 5.13 -11.35 17.58
C THR A 180 3.72 -11.88 17.80
N GLY A 181 3.62 -13.15 18.21
CA GLY A 181 2.33 -13.80 18.47
C GLY A 181 1.51 -14.16 17.25
N VAL A 182 2.06 -14.02 16.05
CA VAL A 182 1.39 -14.40 14.80
C VAL A 182 1.69 -15.86 14.46
N ASN A 183 0.65 -16.63 14.14
CA ASN A 183 0.82 -17.95 13.58
C ASN A 183 0.68 -17.92 12.05
N TYR A 184 1.26 -18.93 11.40
CA TYR A 184 1.25 -19.06 9.94
C TYR A 184 -0.14 -18.99 9.33
N SER A 185 -1.15 -19.59 9.97
CA SER A 185 -2.52 -19.64 9.44
C SER A 185 -3.19 -18.27 9.47
N SER A 186 -3.01 -17.51 10.56
CA SER A 186 -3.62 -16.17 10.70
C SER A 186 -2.99 -15.17 9.73
N ILE A 187 -1.65 -15.16 9.58
CA ILE A 187 -0.98 -14.27 8.64
C ILE A 187 -1.35 -14.59 7.19
N ARG A 188 -1.47 -15.89 6.87
CA ARG A 188 -1.91 -16.33 5.54
C ARG A 188 -3.33 -15.82 5.22
N ALA A 189 -4.26 -15.96 6.14
CA ALA A 189 -5.63 -15.46 5.96
C ALA A 189 -5.66 -13.93 5.75
N GLY A 190 -4.92 -13.17 6.56
CA GLY A 190 -4.81 -11.72 6.41
C GLY A 190 -4.20 -11.30 5.06
N LEU A 191 -3.13 -11.97 4.62
CA LEU A 191 -2.51 -11.71 3.33
C LEU A 191 -3.43 -12.02 2.14
N LEU A 192 -4.24 -13.09 2.22
CA LEU A 192 -5.18 -13.43 1.15
C LEU A 192 -6.27 -12.35 1.00
N GLU A 193 -6.84 -11.86 2.10
CA GLU A 193 -7.82 -10.78 2.06
C GLU A 193 -7.21 -9.46 1.55
N PHE A 194 -6.00 -9.13 1.98
CA PHE A 194 -5.26 -7.99 1.46
C PHE A 194 -5.05 -8.09 -0.05
N ARG A 195 -4.59 -9.26 -0.56
CA ARG A 195 -4.37 -9.50 -1.99
C ARG A 195 -5.65 -9.35 -2.81
N ARG A 196 -6.77 -9.91 -2.34
CA ARG A 196 -8.08 -9.74 -2.99
C ARG A 196 -8.47 -8.29 -3.12
N ARG A 197 -8.29 -7.52 -2.04
CA ARG A 197 -8.57 -6.08 -2.04
C ARG A 197 -7.68 -5.33 -3.03
N VAL A 198 -6.38 -5.62 -3.06
CA VAL A 198 -5.45 -5.00 -4.01
C VAL A 198 -5.82 -5.35 -5.44
N GLN A 199 -6.12 -6.62 -5.74
CA GLN A 199 -6.56 -7.05 -7.06
C GLN A 199 -7.83 -6.32 -7.51
N GLN A 200 -8.81 -6.15 -6.61
CA GLN A 200 -10.00 -5.37 -6.91
C GLN A 200 -9.64 -3.91 -7.26
N LEU A 201 -8.77 -3.26 -6.48
CA LEU A 201 -8.34 -1.90 -6.75
C LEU A 201 -7.54 -1.78 -8.06
N GLN A 202 -6.69 -2.77 -8.36
CA GLN A 202 -5.97 -2.83 -9.64
C GLN A 202 -6.94 -2.91 -10.82
N MET A 203 -7.96 -3.78 -10.74
CA MET A 203 -8.93 -3.94 -11.82
C MET A 203 -9.85 -2.73 -11.97
N GLU A 204 -10.49 -2.29 -10.88
CA GLU A 204 -11.54 -1.26 -10.93
C GLU A 204 -10.99 0.16 -11.10
N ILE A 205 -9.81 0.44 -10.55
CA ILE A 205 -9.25 1.79 -10.57
C ILE A 205 -8.11 1.88 -11.58
N LEU A 206 -7.04 1.10 -11.39
CA LEU A 206 -5.83 1.29 -12.18
C LEU A 206 -6.04 0.84 -13.63
N ILE A 207 -6.52 -0.37 -13.84
CA ILE A 207 -6.69 -0.93 -15.19
C ILE A 207 -7.84 -0.21 -15.91
N PHE A 208 -9.01 -0.16 -15.30
CA PHE A 208 -10.20 0.35 -15.96
C PHE A 208 -10.19 1.87 -16.17
N GLN A 209 -9.70 2.65 -15.18
CA GLN A 209 -9.77 4.11 -15.24
C GLN A 209 -8.51 4.78 -15.80
N PHE A 210 -7.37 4.08 -15.86
CA PHE A 210 -6.11 4.64 -16.33
C PHE A 210 -5.47 3.82 -17.45
N CYS A 211 -5.10 2.54 -17.18
CA CYS A 211 -4.32 1.77 -18.16
C CYS A 211 -5.08 1.56 -19.48
N GLN A 212 -6.36 1.21 -19.41
CA GLN A 212 -7.16 0.96 -20.60
C GLN A 212 -7.37 2.25 -21.43
N PRO A 213 -7.82 3.38 -20.87
CA PRO A 213 -7.93 4.65 -21.62
C PRO A 213 -6.59 5.12 -22.19
N ALA A 214 -5.52 5.06 -21.42
CA ALA A 214 -4.19 5.44 -21.88
C ALA A 214 -3.69 4.58 -23.06
N ALA A 215 -3.91 3.27 -23.00
CA ALA A 215 -3.54 2.36 -24.10
C ALA A 215 -4.42 2.59 -25.35
N GLU A 216 -5.70 2.90 -25.17
CA GLU A 216 -6.60 3.27 -26.27
C GLU A 216 -6.11 4.54 -26.97
N ALA A 217 -5.81 5.58 -26.19
CA ALA A 217 -5.29 6.85 -26.72
C ALA A 217 -3.93 6.65 -27.41
N PHE A 218 -3.05 5.81 -26.84
CA PHE A 218 -1.75 5.47 -27.44
C PHE A 218 -1.94 4.76 -28.78
N LEU A 219 -2.79 3.74 -28.86
CA LEU A 219 -3.04 2.99 -30.11
C LEU A 219 -3.65 3.88 -31.19
N ASP A 220 -4.62 4.72 -30.84
CA ASP A 220 -5.22 5.68 -31.78
C ASP A 220 -4.14 6.64 -32.33
N ALA A 221 -3.30 7.20 -31.46
CA ALA A 221 -2.24 8.10 -31.84
C ALA A 221 -1.14 7.40 -32.69
N ALA A 222 -0.75 6.18 -32.32
CA ALA A 222 0.25 5.41 -33.03
C ALA A 222 -0.19 5.01 -34.45
N VAL A 223 -1.46 4.69 -34.64
CA VAL A 223 -2.04 4.42 -35.96
C VAL A 223 -2.17 5.72 -36.77
N LEU A 224 -2.63 6.80 -36.14
CA LEU A 224 -2.77 8.10 -36.80
C LEU A 224 -1.43 8.69 -37.27
N SER A 225 -0.39 8.54 -36.47
CA SER A 225 0.99 8.98 -36.81
C SER A 225 1.68 8.09 -37.83
N GLY A 226 1.11 6.93 -38.16
CA GLY A 226 1.72 5.94 -39.05
C GLY A 226 2.81 5.09 -38.40
N MET A 227 3.04 5.19 -37.08
CA MET A 227 3.94 4.33 -36.31
C MET A 227 3.49 2.87 -36.39
N LEU A 228 2.19 2.64 -36.27
CA LEU A 228 1.56 1.33 -36.47
C LEU A 228 0.74 1.33 -37.75
N ARG A 229 1.05 0.42 -38.66
CA ARG A 229 0.35 0.29 -39.94
C ARG A 229 -0.69 -0.84 -39.87
N ILE A 230 -1.87 -0.54 -39.36
CA ILE A 230 -2.98 -1.48 -39.28
C ILE A 230 -4.07 -1.03 -40.26
N ARG A 231 -4.24 -1.77 -41.41
CA ARG A 231 -5.10 -1.34 -42.53
C ARG A 231 -6.58 -1.20 -42.18
N ASP A 232 -7.08 -2.03 -41.27
CA ASP A 232 -8.49 -2.12 -40.88
C ASP A 232 -8.78 -1.61 -39.47
N TYR A 233 -7.84 -0.86 -38.86
CA TYR A 233 -7.92 -0.41 -37.48
C TYR A 233 -9.26 0.30 -37.18
N TYR A 234 -9.61 1.31 -37.90
CA TYR A 234 -10.83 2.10 -37.64
C TYR A 234 -12.12 1.29 -37.83
N ARG A 235 -12.10 0.29 -38.72
CA ARG A 235 -13.24 -0.60 -38.94
C ARG A 235 -13.41 -1.60 -37.78
N ASN A 236 -12.32 -2.08 -37.26
CA ASN A 236 -12.26 -3.14 -36.23
C ASN A 236 -11.67 -2.65 -34.92
N ARG A 237 -11.66 -1.33 -34.63
CA ARG A 237 -11.03 -0.70 -33.48
C ARG A 237 -11.32 -1.45 -32.18
N ARG A 238 -12.58 -1.85 -31.93
CA ARG A 238 -12.97 -2.58 -30.72
C ARG A 238 -12.26 -3.94 -30.55
N GLN A 239 -11.82 -4.57 -31.61
CA GLN A 239 -11.08 -5.84 -31.53
C GLN A 239 -9.64 -5.61 -31.11
N TYR A 240 -9.00 -4.55 -31.65
CA TYR A 240 -7.62 -4.18 -31.29
C TYR A 240 -7.51 -3.61 -29.88
N LEU A 241 -8.60 -3.08 -29.32
CA LEU A 241 -8.66 -2.56 -27.96
C LEU A 241 -8.98 -3.61 -26.89
N LYS A 242 -9.14 -4.88 -27.26
CA LYS A 242 -9.26 -5.97 -26.30
C LYS A 242 -7.90 -6.33 -25.70
N ILE A 243 -7.40 -5.46 -24.85
CA ILE A 243 -6.11 -5.63 -24.19
C ILE A 243 -6.30 -6.52 -22.97
N GLN A 244 -5.46 -7.54 -22.85
CA GLN A 244 -5.40 -8.37 -21.65
C GLN A 244 -4.35 -7.82 -20.71
N TRP A 245 -4.80 -7.28 -19.59
CA TRP A 245 -3.94 -6.76 -18.53
C TRP A 245 -3.50 -7.89 -17.60
N ARG A 246 -2.22 -7.97 -17.34
CA ARG A 246 -1.63 -8.98 -16.46
C ARG A 246 -0.79 -8.26 -15.41
N PRO A 247 -1.34 -8.06 -14.19
CA PRO A 247 -0.52 -7.56 -13.08
C PRO A 247 0.51 -8.60 -12.66
N ASP A 248 1.59 -8.14 -12.04
CA ASP A 248 2.60 -9.03 -11.47
C ASP A 248 1.97 -10.02 -10.49
N GLY A 249 2.40 -11.27 -10.57
CA GLY A 249 1.91 -12.35 -9.71
C GLY A 249 2.38 -12.17 -8.26
N TRP A 250 1.55 -12.61 -7.33
CA TRP A 250 1.91 -12.65 -5.93
C TRP A 250 2.85 -13.82 -5.63
N PRO A 251 3.90 -13.64 -4.81
CA PRO A 251 4.68 -14.75 -4.29
C PRO A 251 3.80 -15.76 -3.54
N TRP A 252 4.10 -17.03 -3.64
CA TRP A 252 3.41 -18.04 -2.85
C TRP A 252 3.69 -17.84 -1.35
N VAL A 253 2.68 -18.07 -0.52
CA VAL A 253 2.88 -18.09 0.93
C VAL A 253 3.45 -19.44 1.37
N ASP A 254 2.96 -20.54 0.75
CA ASP A 254 3.50 -21.89 0.90
C ASP A 254 3.80 -22.43 -0.50
N PRO A 255 5.04 -22.30 -0.98
CA PRO A 255 5.36 -22.65 -2.37
C PRO A 255 4.98 -24.08 -2.75
N VAL A 256 5.17 -25.04 -1.84
CA VAL A 256 4.91 -26.45 -2.13
C VAL A 256 3.41 -26.74 -2.23
N LYS A 257 2.64 -26.28 -1.22
CA LYS A 257 1.19 -26.54 -1.20
C LYS A 257 0.45 -25.74 -2.27
N ASP A 258 0.85 -24.48 -2.48
CA ASP A 258 0.22 -23.61 -3.46
C ASP A 258 0.50 -24.15 -4.89
N GLN A 259 1.73 -24.60 -5.17
CA GLN A 259 2.07 -25.23 -6.46
C GLN A 259 1.30 -26.53 -6.68
N LEU A 260 1.17 -27.37 -5.66
CA LEU A 260 0.42 -28.61 -5.76
C LEU A 260 -1.07 -28.36 -6.03
N ALA A 261 -1.65 -27.37 -5.37
CA ALA A 261 -3.03 -26.95 -5.59
C ALA A 261 -3.26 -26.44 -7.01
N GLU A 262 -2.36 -25.63 -7.57
CA GLU A 262 -2.43 -25.18 -8.96
C GLU A 262 -2.29 -26.34 -9.96
N GLN A 263 -1.36 -27.27 -9.71
CA GLN A 263 -1.21 -28.45 -10.53
C GLN A 263 -2.48 -29.32 -10.55
N MET A 264 -3.11 -29.49 -9.37
CA MET A 264 -4.37 -30.23 -9.26
C MET A 264 -5.52 -29.49 -9.97
N ALA A 265 -5.59 -28.17 -9.86
CA ALA A 265 -6.61 -27.36 -10.52
C ALA A 265 -6.53 -27.50 -12.06
N VAL A 266 -5.32 -27.47 -12.62
CA VAL A 266 -5.11 -27.69 -14.06
C VAL A 266 -5.46 -29.12 -14.47
N ARG A 267 -5.04 -30.14 -13.71
CA ARG A 267 -5.33 -31.54 -14.00
C ARG A 267 -6.81 -31.88 -13.95
N ASN A 268 -7.55 -31.24 -13.02
CA ASN A 268 -9.00 -31.45 -12.87
C ASN A 268 -9.83 -30.54 -13.80
N GLY A 269 -9.20 -29.75 -14.67
CA GLY A 269 -9.88 -28.88 -15.61
C GLY A 269 -10.54 -27.63 -14.99
N PHE A 270 -10.23 -27.30 -13.74
CA PHE A 270 -10.74 -26.09 -13.08
C PHE A 270 -10.04 -24.82 -13.54
N LYS A 271 -8.78 -24.94 -13.98
CA LYS A 271 -7.99 -23.85 -14.54
C LYS A 271 -7.27 -24.30 -15.79
N SER A 272 -7.02 -23.39 -16.72
CA SER A 272 -6.11 -23.63 -17.82
C SER A 272 -4.66 -23.34 -17.40
N ARG A 273 -3.68 -23.94 -18.09
CA ARG A 273 -2.26 -23.60 -17.92
C ARG A 273 -2.01 -22.13 -18.22
N ALA A 274 -2.66 -21.58 -19.24
CA ALA A 274 -2.58 -20.16 -19.59
C ALA A 274 -3.04 -19.25 -18.45
N GLN A 275 -4.10 -19.62 -17.73
CA GLN A 275 -4.56 -18.86 -16.56
C GLN A 275 -3.53 -18.88 -15.43
N VAL A 276 -2.92 -20.04 -15.15
CA VAL A 276 -1.89 -20.14 -14.09
C VAL A 276 -0.67 -19.29 -14.43
N VAL A 277 -0.22 -19.32 -15.69
CA VAL A 277 0.90 -18.47 -16.15
C VAL A 277 0.54 -17.00 -16.06
N ALA A 278 -0.68 -16.60 -16.46
CA ALA A 278 -1.15 -15.21 -16.40
C ALA A 278 -1.29 -14.71 -14.94
N GLU A 279 -1.76 -15.52 -14.01
CA GLU A 279 -1.83 -15.19 -12.57
C GLU A 279 -0.44 -14.98 -11.95
N ARG A 280 0.62 -15.44 -12.62
CA ARG A 280 2.03 -15.20 -12.27
C ARG A 280 2.65 -14.00 -12.98
N GLY A 281 1.86 -13.27 -13.76
CA GLY A 281 2.34 -12.15 -14.56
C GLY A 281 3.04 -12.56 -15.87
N GLY A 282 3.09 -13.88 -16.17
CA GLY A 282 3.72 -14.40 -17.38
C GLY A 282 2.80 -14.39 -18.59
N ASP A 283 3.41 -14.47 -19.77
CA ASP A 283 2.72 -14.75 -21.02
C ASP A 283 2.91 -16.20 -21.44
N VAL A 284 1.79 -16.91 -21.69
CA VAL A 284 1.83 -18.34 -21.98
C VAL A 284 2.59 -18.64 -23.28
N GLU A 285 2.45 -17.79 -24.31
CA GLU A 285 3.16 -17.98 -25.59
C GLU A 285 4.67 -17.78 -25.42
N THR A 286 5.08 -16.82 -24.60
CA THR A 286 6.49 -16.60 -24.27
C THR A 286 7.06 -17.78 -23.47
N VAL A 287 6.36 -18.22 -22.42
CA VAL A 287 6.76 -19.38 -21.61
C VAL A 287 6.84 -20.66 -22.46
N ASP A 288 5.88 -20.87 -23.36
CA ASP A 288 5.88 -22.04 -24.25
C ASP A 288 7.04 -22.02 -25.24
N ARG A 289 7.40 -20.85 -25.74
CA ARG A 289 8.58 -20.67 -26.62
C ARG A 289 9.86 -20.97 -25.86
N GLU A 290 10.03 -20.41 -24.66
CA GLU A 290 11.19 -20.67 -23.81
C GLU A 290 11.35 -22.16 -23.47
N ILE A 291 10.26 -22.84 -23.12
CA ILE A 291 10.26 -24.28 -22.87
C ILE A 291 10.64 -25.07 -24.14
N ALA A 292 10.14 -24.67 -25.29
CA ALA A 292 10.47 -25.34 -26.56
C ALA A 292 11.96 -25.16 -26.90
N GLU A 293 12.51 -23.96 -26.67
CA GLU A 293 13.93 -23.68 -26.87
C GLU A 293 14.82 -24.45 -25.89
N ASP A 294 14.42 -24.56 -24.63
CA ASP A 294 15.10 -25.35 -23.60
C ASP A 294 15.10 -26.83 -23.94
N ASN A 295 13.97 -27.36 -24.38
CA ASN A 295 13.86 -28.74 -24.81
C ASN A 295 14.75 -29.04 -26.03
N ALA A 296 14.75 -28.16 -27.03
CA ALA A 296 15.62 -28.31 -28.21
C ALA A 296 17.12 -28.22 -27.85
N ARG A 297 17.46 -27.42 -26.84
CA ARG A 297 18.83 -27.33 -26.32
C ARG A 297 19.23 -28.62 -25.58
N ALA A 298 18.32 -29.16 -24.73
CA ALA A 298 18.55 -30.41 -24.03
C ALA A 298 18.73 -31.57 -25.01
N ASP A 299 17.89 -31.71 -26.03
CA ASP A 299 17.96 -32.71 -27.06
C ASP A 299 19.31 -32.65 -27.83
N ARG A 300 19.78 -31.44 -28.14
CA ARG A 300 21.08 -31.22 -28.81
C ARG A 300 22.27 -31.75 -28.00
N PHE A 301 22.22 -31.61 -26.68
CA PHE A 301 23.30 -32.06 -25.78
C PHE A 301 23.08 -33.48 -25.22
N GLY A 302 22.00 -34.17 -25.59
CA GLY A 302 21.65 -35.46 -25.06
C GLY A 302 21.32 -35.46 -23.58
N LEU A 303 20.80 -34.32 -23.05
CA LEU A 303 20.41 -34.19 -21.66
C LEU A 303 18.97 -34.63 -21.45
N VAL A 304 18.72 -35.38 -20.38
CA VAL A 304 17.38 -35.77 -19.96
C VAL A 304 17.15 -35.24 -18.57
N TYR A 305 16.14 -34.35 -18.43
CA TYR A 305 15.72 -33.78 -17.16
C TYR A 305 14.51 -34.58 -16.63
N ASP A 306 14.44 -34.74 -15.32
CA ASP A 306 13.30 -35.33 -14.63
C ASP A 306 12.02 -34.49 -14.74
N SER A 307 12.17 -33.23 -15.05
CA SER A 307 11.09 -32.26 -15.30
C SER A 307 10.54 -32.32 -16.74
N ASP A 308 11.14 -33.09 -17.65
CA ASP A 308 10.68 -33.20 -19.03
C ASP A 308 9.61 -34.31 -19.16
N PRO A 309 8.31 -33.98 -19.28
CA PRO A 309 7.24 -34.95 -19.33
C PRO A 309 7.24 -35.76 -20.64
N ARG A 310 8.04 -35.40 -21.65
CA ARG A 310 8.17 -36.17 -22.90
C ARG A 310 9.00 -37.44 -22.69
N ASN A 311 9.97 -37.35 -21.77
CA ASN A 311 10.95 -38.42 -21.55
C ASN A 311 10.78 -39.14 -20.20
N MET A 312 10.21 -38.44 -19.20
CA MET A 312 10.14 -38.96 -17.84
C MET A 312 8.71 -38.99 -17.33
N THR A 313 8.35 -40.02 -16.60
CA THR A 313 7.08 -40.07 -15.86
C THR A 313 7.18 -39.32 -14.55
N LYS A 314 6.05 -38.97 -13.94
CA LYS A 314 5.99 -38.34 -12.61
C LYS A 314 6.74 -39.11 -11.51
N SER A 315 6.91 -40.41 -11.67
CA SER A 315 7.66 -41.28 -10.75
C SER A 315 9.16 -41.40 -11.08
N GLY A 316 9.67 -40.62 -12.05
CA GLY A 316 11.08 -40.62 -12.44
C GLY A 316 11.46 -41.84 -13.34
N VAL A 317 10.48 -42.56 -13.87
CA VAL A 317 10.73 -43.66 -14.80
C VAL A 317 10.77 -43.12 -16.23
N MET A 318 11.82 -43.48 -17.00
CA MET A 318 11.91 -43.12 -18.42
C MET A 318 10.71 -43.69 -19.19
N GLN A 319 10.01 -42.83 -19.91
CA GLN A 319 9.03 -43.28 -20.90
C GLN A 319 9.77 -43.70 -22.17
N LYS A 320 9.76 -44.99 -22.49
CA LYS A 320 10.08 -45.43 -23.83
C LYS A 320 8.95 -44.96 -24.75
N VAL A 321 9.27 -44.08 -25.70
CA VAL A 321 8.41 -43.90 -26.87
C VAL A 321 8.46 -45.17 -27.62
N GLU A 322 7.37 -45.99 -27.59
CA GLU A 322 7.19 -47.02 -28.59
C GLU A 322 7.06 -46.29 -29.93
N GLU A 323 8.09 -46.39 -30.76
CA GLU A 323 7.95 -46.14 -32.18
C GLU A 323 6.86 -47.09 -32.67
N THR A 324 5.65 -46.56 -32.83
CA THR A 324 4.60 -47.26 -33.54
C THR A 324 5.11 -47.40 -34.95
N LEU A 325 5.63 -48.59 -35.25
CA LEU A 325 5.97 -49.02 -36.59
C LEU A 325 4.73 -48.86 -37.46
N VAL A 326 4.65 -47.74 -38.15
CA VAL A 326 3.87 -47.62 -39.37
C VAL A 326 4.69 -48.34 -40.46
N THR A 327 4.85 -49.62 -40.31
CA THR A 327 5.23 -50.46 -41.42
C THR A 327 3.98 -50.69 -42.25
N GLY A 328 3.95 -49.96 -43.37
CA GLY A 328 2.99 -50.19 -44.41
C GLY A 328 2.92 -51.65 -44.81
N SER A 329 1.74 -52.18 -44.83
CA SER A 329 1.39 -53.30 -45.68
C SER A 329 0.80 -52.76 -46.99
N ALA A 330 1.71 -52.32 -47.87
CA ALA A 330 1.42 -52.34 -49.28
C ALA A 330 1.97 -53.73 -49.77
N GLN A 331 1.11 -54.67 -49.88
CA GLN A 331 1.29 -55.77 -50.85
C GLN A 331 -0.04 -56.49 -51.11
N THR A 332 -0.46 -56.37 -52.37
CA THR A 332 -1.04 -57.40 -53.28
C THR A 332 -2.42 -57.96 -52.89
N GLU A 333 -3.45 -57.73 -53.64
CA GLU A 333 -3.78 -58.18 -55.01
C GLU A 333 -4.90 -57.34 -55.62
#